data_fd3d7798b58487237d8139106f8084f6
#
_entry.id   fd3d7798b58487237d8139106f8084f6
#
_cell.length_a   1.000
_cell.length_b   1.000
_cell.length_c   1.000
_cell.angle_alpha   90.00
_cell.angle_beta   90.00
_cell.angle_gamma   90.00
#
_symmetry.space_group_name_H-M   'P 1'
#
loop_
_entity.id
_entity.type
_entity.pdbx_description
1 polymer ?
#
loop_
_entity_poly.entity_id
_entity_poly.type
_entity_poly.pdbx_seq_one_letter_code
_entity_poly.pdbx_strand_id
1 'polypeptide(L)'
;MSRIAEVIVLALDAHEVMEPLTRDDAARSWHGRFVPIHSQWGASFGAGWAVEFGRMRSRTGLLAHLESLPWPRPESVQVLIHDEEDDCFGLWMIHDGKLVEVALPRTQRFHDPAPENRDYAPHPGYLFRTDQGRPLPQQTAPEFRDDRPAW
;
A
#
# COMPACT_ATOMS: atom_id res chain seq x y z
N MET A 1 -0.28 -18.73 4.43
CA MET A 1 -1.64 -18.34 4.02
C MET A 1 -1.55 -17.55 2.73
N SER A 2 -2.38 -17.88 1.76
CA SER A 2 -2.61 -17.00 0.62
C SER A 2 -3.53 -15.89 1.09
N ARG A 3 -3.20 -14.66 0.80
CA ARG A 3 -4.02 -13.50 1.09
C ARG A 3 -3.85 -12.56 -0.09
N ILE A 4 -4.93 -12.37 -0.82
CA ILE A 4 -4.94 -11.55 -2.02
C ILE A 4 -4.93 -10.08 -1.60
N ALA A 5 -4.18 -9.29 -2.32
CA ALA A 5 -4.18 -7.86 -2.15
C ALA A 5 -4.00 -7.16 -3.49
N GLU A 6 -4.63 -6.04 -3.64
CA GLU A 6 -4.65 -5.20 -4.82
C GLU A 6 -4.07 -3.83 -4.49
N VAL A 7 -3.17 -3.35 -5.33
CA VAL A 7 -2.57 -2.02 -5.17
C VAL A 7 -2.67 -1.26 -6.47
N ILE A 8 -3.16 -0.04 -6.38
CA ILE A 8 -3.22 0.90 -7.50
C ILE A 8 -2.37 2.12 -7.14
N VAL A 9 -1.48 2.49 -8.02
CA VAL A 9 -0.71 3.73 -7.91
C VAL A 9 -1.22 4.70 -8.98
N LEU A 10 -1.64 5.88 -8.54
CA LEU A 10 -1.97 7.00 -9.40
C LEU A 10 -0.94 8.11 -9.14
N ALA A 11 -0.27 8.57 -10.18
CA ALA A 11 0.73 9.62 -10.04
C ALA A 11 0.93 10.35 -11.37
N LEU A 12 0.95 11.69 -11.32
CA LEU A 12 1.15 12.50 -12.51
C LEU A 12 2.64 12.54 -12.88
N ASP A 13 2.91 12.52 -14.19
CA ASP A 13 4.26 12.60 -14.76
C ASP A 13 5.24 11.52 -14.27
N ALA A 14 4.73 10.40 -13.76
CA ALA A 14 5.50 9.37 -13.09
C ALA A 14 5.93 8.19 -13.99
N HIS A 15 5.83 8.33 -15.30
CA HIS A 15 6.10 7.23 -16.22
C HIS A 15 7.53 6.67 -16.07
N GLU A 16 8.54 7.54 -16.02
CA GLU A 16 9.93 7.13 -15.86
C GLU A 16 10.21 6.46 -14.51
N VAL A 17 9.54 6.94 -13.46
CA VAL A 17 9.66 6.38 -12.11
C VAL A 17 9.02 5.00 -12.02
N MET A 18 7.89 4.81 -12.68
CA MET A 18 7.15 3.55 -12.66
C MET A 18 7.66 2.50 -13.66
N GLU A 19 8.35 2.90 -14.71
CA GLU A 19 8.87 2.00 -15.75
C GLU A 19 9.70 0.82 -15.17
N PRO A 20 10.66 1.02 -14.24
CA PRO A 20 11.37 -0.09 -13.63
C PRO A 20 10.47 -1.05 -12.83
N LEU A 21 9.35 -0.56 -12.30
CA LEU A 21 8.42 -1.35 -11.51
C LEU A 21 7.47 -2.22 -12.36
N THR A 22 7.45 -1.97 -13.66
CA THR A 22 6.68 -2.79 -14.61
C THR A 22 7.38 -4.09 -15.00
N ARG A 23 8.61 -4.29 -14.54
CA ARG A 23 9.43 -5.48 -14.79
C ARG A 23 9.64 -6.26 -13.50
N ASP A 24 9.83 -7.56 -13.65
CA ASP A 24 10.25 -8.40 -12.53
C ASP A 24 11.70 -8.07 -12.14
N ASP A 25 11.94 -7.95 -10.85
CA ASP A 25 13.26 -7.69 -10.29
C ASP A 25 13.43 -8.50 -9.00
N ALA A 26 14.32 -9.48 -9.05
CA ALA A 26 14.61 -10.35 -7.91
C ALA A 26 15.36 -9.65 -6.76
N ALA A 27 15.93 -8.47 -7.01
CA ALA A 27 16.62 -7.70 -5.98
C ALA A 27 15.66 -6.89 -5.09
N ARG A 28 14.39 -6.72 -5.50
CA ARG A 28 13.40 -6.04 -4.71
C ARG A 28 12.93 -6.89 -3.52
N SER A 29 12.55 -6.23 -2.43
CA SER A 29 11.97 -6.88 -1.26
C SER A 29 10.57 -7.46 -1.52
N TRP A 30 9.82 -6.86 -2.44
CA TRP A 30 8.51 -7.32 -2.89
C TRP A 30 8.59 -7.97 -4.27
N HIS A 31 7.72 -8.92 -4.52
CA HIS A 31 7.70 -9.71 -5.76
C HIS A 31 6.40 -9.49 -6.51
N GLY A 32 6.53 -8.97 -7.71
CA GLY A 32 5.44 -8.64 -8.61
C GLY A 32 5.86 -7.54 -9.58
N ARG A 33 4.96 -7.17 -10.45
CA ARG A 33 5.17 -6.06 -11.37
C ARG A 33 3.91 -5.24 -11.52
N PHE A 34 4.07 -3.96 -11.61
CA PHE A 34 2.97 -3.08 -11.94
C PHE A 34 2.61 -3.18 -13.41
N VAL A 35 1.33 -3.19 -13.69
CA VAL A 35 0.79 -3.16 -15.05
C VAL A 35 0.10 -1.82 -15.26
N PRO A 36 0.42 -1.08 -16.34
CA PRO A 36 -0.28 0.16 -16.66
C PRO A 36 -1.78 -0.10 -16.84
N ILE A 37 -2.59 0.78 -16.29
CA ILE A 37 -4.04 0.75 -16.50
C ILE A 37 -4.33 1.22 -17.93
N HIS A 38 -5.05 0.41 -18.70
CA HIS A 38 -5.37 0.72 -20.08
C HIS A 38 -6.57 1.65 -20.20
N SER A 39 -6.44 2.62 -21.09
CA SER A 39 -7.56 3.45 -21.51
C SER A 39 -8.46 2.70 -22.51
N GLN A 40 -9.76 2.92 -22.43
CA GLN A 40 -10.72 2.45 -23.42
C GLN A 40 -10.45 3.01 -24.84
N TRP A 41 -9.63 4.04 -24.95
CA TRP A 41 -9.26 4.69 -26.23
C TRP A 41 -7.99 4.08 -26.86
N GLY A 42 -7.50 2.95 -26.36
CA GLY A 42 -6.39 2.23 -26.93
C GLY A 42 -4.98 2.68 -26.50
N ALA A 43 -4.88 3.58 -25.53
CA ALA A 43 -3.63 3.96 -24.90
C ALA A 43 -3.63 3.59 -23.41
N SER A 44 -2.48 3.67 -22.74
CA SER A 44 -2.43 3.56 -21.28
C SER A 44 -3.16 4.74 -20.63
N PHE A 45 -3.69 4.52 -19.45
CA PHE A 45 -4.38 5.57 -18.66
C PHE A 45 -3.47 6.74 -18.28
N GLY A 46 -2.19 6.68 -18.59
CA GLY A 46 -1.23 7.78 -18.47
C GLY A 46 -0.72 8.09 -17.06
N ALA A 47 -1.50 7.79 -16.03
CA ALA A 47 -1.18 8.15 -14.65
C ALA A 47 -1.51 7.03 -13.66
N GLY A 48 -1.77 5.81 -14.11
CA GLY A 48 -2.21 4.72 -13.26
C GLY A 48 -1.55 3.38 -13.57
N TRP A 49 -1.21 2.65 -12.51
CA TRP A 49 -0.63 1.31 -12.55
C TRP A 49 -1.25 0.45 -11.45
N ALA A 50 -1.41 -0.83 -11.73
CA ALA A 50 -1.98 -1.78 -10.78
C ALA A 50 -1.07 -3.00 -10.60
N VAL A 51 -1.07 -3.58 -9.41
CA VAL A 51 -0.43 -4.87 -9.11
C VAL A 51 -1.29 -5.66 -8.16
N GLU A 52 -1.28 -6.99 -8.34
CA GLU A 52 -1.96 -7.93 -7.46
C GLU A 52 -0.95 -8.83 -6.77
N PHE A 53 -1.20 -9.16 -5.52
CA PHE A 53 -0.38 -10.05 -4.71
C PHE A 53 -1.22 -11.22 -4.23
N GLY A 54 -0.82 -12.43 -4.57
CA GLY A 54 -1.48 -13.65 -4.09
C GLY A 54 -0.98 -14.13 -2.72
N ARG A 55 0.03 -13.48 -2.14
CA ARG A 55 0.63 -13.86 -0.85
C ARG A 55 1.17 -12.65 -0.11
N MET A 56 1.00 -12.62 1.21
CA MET A 56 1.51 -11.53 2.07
C MET A 56 3.02 -11.29 1.89
N ARG A 57 3.83 -12.34 1.84
CA ARG A 57 5.29 -12.20 1.68
C ARG A 57 5.71 -11.50 0.39
N SER A 58 4.87 -11.60 -0.65
CA SER A 58 5.19 -11.01 -1.95
C SER A 58 5.14 -9.48 -1.95
N ARG A 59 4.47 -8.87 -0.97
CA ARG A 59 4.26 -7.42 -0.89
C ARG A 59 5.12 -6.71 0.16
N THR A 60 5.88 -7.46 0.94
CA THR A 60 6.69 -6.90 2.04
C THR A 60 7.67 -5.85 1.54
N GLY A 61 7.61 -4.65 2.12
CA GLY A 61 8.47 -3.53 1.76
C GLY A 61 7.99 -2.70 0.56
N LEU A 62 6.80 -2.98 0.01
CA LEU A 62 6.25 -2.23 -1.12
C LEU A 62 6.08 -0.73 -0.78
N LEU A 63 5.46 -0.39 0.34
CA LEU A 63 5.25 1.01 0.73
C LEU A 63 6.56 1.75 0.93
N ALA A 64 7.53 1.13 1.61
CA ALA A 64 8.85 1.72 1.81
C ALA A 64 9.56 1.97 0.48
N HIS A 65 9.42 1.04 -0.47
CA HIS A 65 9.97 1.22 -1.81
C HIS A 65 9.30 2.36 -2.56
N LEU A 66 7.96 2.38 -2.62
CA LEU A 66 7.21 3.46 -3.28
C LEU A 66 7.53 4.83 -2.66
N GLU A 67 7.67 4.90 -1.34
CA GLU A 67 8.05 6.10 -0.60
C GLU A 67 9.44 6.62 -1.01
N SER A 68 10.38 5.72 -1.29
CA SER A 68 11.76 6.06 -1.65
C SER A 68 11.97 6.51 -3.09
N LEU A 69 10.97 6.38 -3.95
CA LEU A 69 11.08 6.70 -5.36
C LEU A 69 11.18 8.22 -5.61
N PRO A 70 11.93 8.65 -6.63
CA PRO A 70 12.10 10.06 -6.96
C PRO A 70 10.90 10.61 -7.73
N TRP A 71 9.76 10.69 -7.07
CA TRP A 71 8.52 11.18 -7.68
C TRP A 71 8.68 12.62 -8.17
N PRO A 72 8.37 12.92 -9.44
CA PRO A 72 8.44 14.29 -9.97
C PRO A 72 7.41 15.21 -9.31
N ARG A 73 6.27 14.63 -8.90
CA ARG A 73 5.18 15.33 -8.24
C ARG A 73 4.65 14.52 -7.06
N PRO A 74 5.37 14.51 -5.92
CA PRO A 74 5.00 13.71 -4.76
C PRO A 74 3.58 13.97 -4.24
N GLU A 75 3.11 15.20 -4.36
CA GLU A 75 1.78 15.62 -3.95
C GLU A 75 0.65 14.98 -4.79
N SER A 76 0.98 14.48 -5.98
CA SER A 76 0.03 13.80 -6.86
C SER A 76 -0.05 12.30 -6.63
N VAL A 77 0.86 11.74 -5.84
CA VAL A 77 0.94 10.29 -5.62
C VAL A 77 -0.19 9.84 -4.71
N GLN A 78 -0.98 8.91 -5.23
CA GLN A 78 -2.05 8.25 -4.51
C GLN A 78 -1.83 6.74 -4.62
N VAL A 79 -1.72 6.06 -3.50
CA VAL A 79 -1.60 4.61 -3.44
C VAL A 79 -2.88 4.06 -2.81
N LEU A 80 -3.64 3.32 -3.58
CA LEU A 80 -4.86 2.68 -3.15
C LEU A 80 -4.55 1.21 -2.84
N ILE A 81 -4.86 0.79 -1.64
CA ILE A 81 -4.56 -0.56 -1.17
C ILE A 81 -5.84 -1.24 -0.70
N HIS A 82 -6.08 -2.43 -1.21
CA HIS A 82 -7.17 -3.30 -0.78
C HIS A 82 -6.61 -4.68 -0.46
N ASP A 83 -6.79 -5.11 0.76
CA ASP A 83 -6.55 -6.48 1.21
C ASP A 83 -7.88 -7.23 1.21
N GLU A 84 -7.88 -8.54 0.94
CA GLU A 84 -9.12 -9.34 0.80
C GLU A 84 -10.05 -9.28 2.02
N GLU A 85 -9.52 -8.91 3.18
CA GLU A 85 -10.32 -8.72 4.41
C GLU A 85 -10.78 -7.28 4.63
N ASP A 86 -10.37 -6.37 3.76
CA ASP A 86 -10.80 -4.98 3.84
C ASP A 86 -12.16 -4.78 3.17
N ASP A 87 -12.99 -3.93 3.74
CA ASP A 87 -14.28 -3.57 3.14
C ASP A 87 -14.17 -2.48 2.06
N CYS A 88 -13.02 -1.82 1.96
CA CYS A 88 -12.78 -0.74 1.00
C CYS A 88 -11.28 -0.55 0.76
N PHE A 89 -10.94 0.10 -0.34
CA PHE A 89 -9.58 0.57 -0.58
C PHE A 89 -9.18 1.61 0.45
N GLY A 90 -7.99 1.47 1.03
CA GLY A 90 -7.31 2.54 1.76
C GLY A 90 -6.60 3.46 0.79
N LEU A 91 -6.56 4.75 1.09
CA LEU A 91 -5.82 5.76 0.33
C LEU A 91 -4.59 6.19 1.11
N TRP A 92 -3.43 6.13 0.46
CA TRP A 92 -2.15 6.58 0.99
C TRP A 92 -1.59 7.68 0.11
N MET A 93 -1.09 8.73 0.73
CA MET A 93 -0.47 9.86 0.02
C MET A 93 0.86 10.22 0.68
N ILE A 94 1.75 10.83 -0.10
CA ILE A 94 3.04 11.30 0.41
C ILE A 94 2.85 12.62 1.16
N HIS A 95 3.22 12.60 2.44
CA HIS A 95 3.28 13.77 3.30
C HIS A 95 4.64 13.79 4.00
N ASP A 96 5.37 14.87 3.89
CA ASP A 96 6.74 15.02 4.43
C ASP A 96 7.68 13.85 4.06
N GLY A 97 7.59 13.37 2.82
CA GLY A 97 8.41 12.28 2.30
C GLY A 97 8.00 10.89 2.78
N LYS A 98 6.86 10.76 3.46
CA LYS A 98 6.32 9.50 3.97
C LYS A 98 4.94 9.21 3.38
N LEU A 99 4.69 7.94 3.06
CA LEU A 99 3.35 7.50 2.74
C LEU A 99 2.51 7.40 4.02
N VAL A 100 1.44 8.15 4.07
CA VAL A 100 0.52 8.25 5.20
C VAL A 100 -0.88 7.90 4.74
N GLU A 101 -1.60 7.08 5.50
CA GLU A 101 -2.99 6.76 5.19
C GLU A 101 -3.87 7.99 5.42
N VAL A 102 -4.65 8.32 4.40
CA VAL A 102 -5.62 9.41 4.45
C VAL A 102 -6.94 8.88 4.99
N ALA A 103 -7.42 9.47 6.07
CA ALA A 103 -8.71 9.10 6.64
C ALA A 103 -9.84 9.41 5.65
N LEU A 104 -10.63 8.40 5.32
CA LEU A 104 -11.82 8.58 4.50
C LEU A 104 -12.95 9.15 5.36
N PRO A 105 -13.73 10.10 4.85
CA PRO A 105 -14.86 10.65 5.58
C PRO A 105 -15.83 9.55 6.03
N ARG A 106 -16.21 9.55 7.32
CA ARG A 106 -17.14 8.59 7.94
C ARG A 106 -16.63 7.14 7.99
N THR A 107 -15.34 6.91 7.69
CA THR A 107 -14.71 5.62 7.91
C THR A 107 -13.57 5.80 8.89
N GLN A 108 -13.45 4.89 9.82
CA GLN A 108 -12.24 4.76 10.62
C GLN A 108 -11.68 3.38 10.31
N ARG A 109 -10.40 3.34 10.00
CA ARG A 109 -9.69 2.10 9.72
C ARG A 109 -8.75 1.84 10.88
N PHE A 110 -8.79 0.64 11.39
CA PHE A 110 -7.91 0.21 12.49
C PHE A 110 -7.00 -0.88 11.99
N HIS A 111 -5.80 -0.84 12.51
CA HIS A 111 -4.81 -1.86 12.26
C HIS A 111 -4.65 -2.71 13.53
N ASP A 112 -4.91 -3.99 13.44
CA ASP A 112 -4.43 -4.91 14.46
C ASP A 112 -2.91 -5.04 14.33
N PRO A 113 -2.18 -5.09 15.46
CA PRO A 113 -0.76 -5.39 15.41
C PRO A 113 -0.54 -6.75 14.74
N ALA A 114 0.33 -6.80 13.76
CA ALA A 114 0.77 -8.08 13.22
C ALA A 114 1.39 -8.94 14.33
N PRO A 115 1.14 -10.26 14.36
CA PRO A 115 1.82 -11.13 15.29
C PRO A 115 3.33 -11.01 15.10
N GLU A 116 4.04 -10.85 16.19
CA GLU A 116 5.50 -10.82 16.19
C GLU A 116 6.04 -12.11 15.59
N ASN A 117 6.62 -12.02 14.42
CA ASN A 117 7.44 -13.08 13.86
C ASN A 117 8.65 -12.45 13.16
N ARG A 118 9.66 -13.29 12.88
CA ARG A 118 10.91 -12.82 12.29
C ARG A 118 10.78 -12.30 10.85
N ASP A 119 9.69 -12.61 10.18
CA ASP A 119 9.45 -12.28 8.78
C ASP A 119 8.70 -10.96 8.60
N TYR A 120 8.17 -10.39 9.70
CA TYR A 120 7.38 -9.17 9.69
C TYR A 120 7.83 -8.25 10.82
N ALA A 121 8.15 -7.01 10.48
CA ALA A 121 8.34 -5.98 11.46
C ALA A 121 7.03 -5.80 12.27
N PRO A 122 7.11 -5.41 13.56
CA PRO A 122 5.92 -5.22 14.37
C PRO A 122 5.12 -4.04 13.83
N HIS A 123 4.07 -4.33 13.10
CA HIS A 123 3.17 -3.32 12.61
C HIS A 123 1.77 -3.88 12.40
N PRO A 124 0.81 -3.00 12.25
CA PRO A 124 -0.58 -3.40 12.09
C PRO A 124 -0.75 -4.30 10.87
N GLY A 125 -1.28 -5.51 11.07
CA GLY A 125 -1.47 -6.47 10.00
C GLY A 125 -2.82 -6.39 9.31
N TYR A 126 -3.82 -5.79 9.98
CA TYR A 126 -5.21 -5.84 9.52
C TYR A 126 -5.89 -4.49 9.68
N LEU A 127 -6.75 -4.18 8.75
CA LEU A 127 -7.65 -3.04 8.79
C LEU A 127 -9.04 -3.48 9.24
N PHE A 128 -9.60 -2.81 10.24
CA PHE A 128 -10.96 -3.07 10.71
C PHE A 128 -11.84 -1.86 10.52
N ARG A 129 -13.10 -2.10 10.23
CA ARG A 129 -14.11 -1.06 10.26
C ARG A 129 -14.55 -0.79 11.69
N THR A 130 -14.68 0.47 12.06
CA THR A 130 -15.19 0.90 13.37
C THR A 130 -16.66 0.62 13.56
N ASP A 131 -17.43 0.59 12.48
CA ASP A 131 -18.87 0.34 12.50
C ASP A 131 -19.23 -1.10 12.92
N GLN A 132 -18.26 -1.99 13.02
CA GLN A 132 -18.44 -3.36 13.51
C GLN A 132 -18.35 -3.50 15.02
N GLY A 133 -18.23 -2.42 15.76
CA GLY A 133 -18.26 -2.42 17.24
C GLY A 133 -17.07 -3.13 17.89
N ARG A 134 -15.99 -3.36 17.20
CA ARG A 134 -14.76 -3.94 17.76
C ARG A 134 -14.03 -2.93 18.63
N PRO A 135 -13.54 -3.31 19.81
CA PRO A 135 -12.72 -2.41 20.62
C PRO A 135 -11.43 -2.06 19.85
N LEU A 136 -11.01 -0.81 20.03
CA LEU A 136 -9.72 -0.36 19.52
C LEU A 136 -8.61 -1.25 20.06
N PRO A 137 -7.66 -1.69 19.22
CA PRO A 137 -6.48 -2.42 19.69
C PRO A 137 -5.74 -1.57 20.73
N GLN A 138 -5.33 -2.21 21.82
CA GLN A 138 -4.52 -1.52 22.83
C GLN A 138 -3.20 -1.04 22.20
N GLN A 139 -2.95 0.23 22.35
CA GLN A 139 -1.75 0.86 21.79
C GLN A 139 -0.50 0.39 22.53
N THR A 140 0.38 -0.34 21.86
CA THR A 140 1.78 -0.52 22.30
C THR A 140 2.55 0.80 22.24
N ALA A 141 3.65 0.90 23.02
CA ALA A 141 4.42 2.12 23.21
C ALA A 141 4.70 2.89 21.90
N PRO A 142 4.44 4.20 21.87
CA PRO A 142 4.46 4.99 20.63
C PRO A 142 5.81 5.04 19.93
N GLU A 143 6.91 4.86 20.64
CA GLU A 143 8.27 4.95 20.11
C GLU A 143 8.67 3.84 19.15
N PHE A 144 7.91 2.73 19.08
CA PHE A 144 8.21 1.58 18.25
C PHE A 144 7.13 1.27 17.19
N ARG A 145 6.27 2.24 16.89
CA ARG A 145 5.18 2.03 15.96
C ARG A 145 5.53 2.48 14.56
N ASP A 146 5.54 1.56 13.66
CA ASP A 146 5.15 1.83 12.28
C ASP A 146 3.62 1.62 12.19
N ASP A 147 2.86 2.70 12.07
CA ASP A 147 1.40 2.65 11.96
C ASP A 147 0.94 2.11 10.59
N ARG A 148 1.90 1.78 9.73
CA ARG A 148 1.63 1.22 8.41
C ARG A 148 1.40 -0.28 8.50
N PRO A 149 0.49 -0.83 7.67
CA PRO A 149 0.37 -2.28 7.52
C PRO A 149 1.67 -2.90 7.00
N ALA A 150 1.79 -4.21 7.13
CA ALA A 150 2.94 -5.01 6.69
C ALA A 150 3.10 -5.06 5.15
N TRP A 151 3.14 -3.92 4.56
CA TRP A 151 3.27 -3.74 3.11
C TRP A 151 4.69 -3.45 2.68
#